data_efc72d28e56839df6a26304140b83b55
#
_entry.id   efc72d28e56839df6a26304140b83b55
#
_cell.length_a   1.000
_cell.length_b   1.000
_cell.length_c   1.000
_cell.angle_alpha   90.00
_cell.angle_beta   90.00
_cell.angle_gamma   90.00
#
_symmetry.space_group_name_H-M   'P 1'
#
loop_
_entity.id
_entity.type
_entity.pdbx_description
1 polymer ?
#
loop_
_entity_poly.entity_id
_entity_poly.type
_entity_poly.pdbx_seq_one_letter_code
_entity_poly.pdbx_strand_id
1 'polypeptide(L)'
;MNSNDWAVIRLHLQSAICRTVQQFREHPADFLSENDIQAVLFTALRNEMHGVRMQYEASHEKDLRFGKAFDINRVMTEYRIAAVGSCDIVVLCSEQGPKPAALWGQPCRIGIEIKFWQALERHYWNEPRGPRKDVDKLQRYWMMRNQTEQSFTGIVMLFRHPCAFPCQEMDEIASTDQEAAYPENGVAIHVISQEGHWWKMAPVSKLTDVTAPNTD
;
A
#
# COMPACT_ATOMS: atom_id res chain seq x y z
N MET A 1 12.08 13.16 11.48
CA MET A 1 11.93 12.72 10.08
C MET A 1 11.82 13.94 9.19
N ASN A 2 12.56 13.98 8.10
CA ASN A 2 12.67 15.18 7.27
C ASN A 2 11.36 15.36 6.46
N SER A 3 10.62 16.45 6.65
CA SER A 3 9.39 16.78 5.89
C SER A 3 9.61 16.74 4.37
N ASN A 4 10.86 16.89 3.95
CA ASN A 4 11.27 16.83 2.55
C ASN A 4 11.18 15.43 1.95
N ASP A 5 11.38 14.36 2.73
CA ASP A 5 11.30 12.97 2.24
C ASP A 5 9.87 12.60 1.81
N TRP A 6 8.86 13.04 2.58
CA TRP A 6 7.46 12.79 2.24
C TRP A 6 7.02 13.51 0.96
N ALA A 7 7.41 14.77 0.81
CA ALA A 7 7.04 15.55 -0.37
C ALA A 7 7.55 14.90 -1.67
N VAL A 8 8.80 14.43 -1.66
CA VAL A 8 9.41 13.72 -2.79
C VAL A 8 8.70 12.40 -3.07
N ILE A 9 8.52 11.56 -2.04
CA ILE A 9 7.84 10.27 -2.19
C ILE A 9 6.41 10.47 -2.72
N ARG A 10 5.69 11.45 -2.20
CA ARG A 10 4.30 11.73 -2.61
C ARG A 10 4.18 12.06 -4.09
N LEU A 11 5.09 12.87 -4.63
CA LEU A 11 5.09 13.21 -6.06
C LEU A 11 5.31 11.97 -6.94
N HIS A 12 6.30 11.16 -6.60
CA HIS A 12 6.57 9.92 -7.33
C HIS A 12 5.43 8.90 -7.21
N LEU A 13 4.85 8.77 -6.01
CA LEU A 13 3.70 7.91 -5.76
C LEU A 13 2.51 8.35 -6.61
N GLN A 14 2.20 9.63 -6.61
CA GLN A 14 1.10 10.19 -7.39
C GLN A 14 1.31 9.95 -8.89
N SER A 15 2.51 10.21 -9.41
CA SER A 15 2.84 9.96 -10.82
C SER A 15 2.65 8.49 -11.20
N ALA A 16 3.19 7.56 -10.40
CA ALA A 16 3.07 6.13 -10.66
C ALA A 16 1.61 5.64 -10.62
N ILE A 17 0.85 6.07 -9.62
CA ILE A 17 -0.57 5.71 -9.51
C ILE A 17 -1.37 6.29 -10.67
N CYS A 18 -1.18 7.56 -11.02
CA CYS A 18 -1.87 8.18 -12.16
C CYS A 18 -1.62 7.43 -13.47
N ARG A 19 -0.38 7.01 -13.74
CA ARG A 19 -0.05 6.21 -14.94
C ARG A 19 -0.76 4.86 -14.94
N THR A 20 -0.73 4.16 -13.81
CA THR A 20 -1.39 2.84 -13.67
C THR A 20 -2.90 2.97 -13.84
N VAL A 21 -3.51 3.98 -13.24
CA VAL A 21 -4.95 4.27 -13.37
C VAL A 21 -5.30 4.62 -14.82
N GLN A 22 -4.49 5.46 -15.48
CA GLN A 22 -4.69 5.81 -16.88
C GLN A 22 -4.62 4.58 -17.78
N GLN A 23 -3.60 3.73 -17.63
CA GLN A 23 -3.47 2.50 -18.40
C GLN A 23 -4.66 1.57 -18.18
N PHE A 24 -5.11 1.40 -16.94
CA PHE A 24 -6.28 0.59 -16.63
C PHE A 24 -7.57 1.14 -17.29
N ARG A 25 -7.75 2.46 -17.27
CA ARG A 25 -8.95 3.09 -17.87
C ARG A 25 -8.97 3.00 -19.38
N GLU A 26 -7.81 3.12 -20.02
CA GLU A 26 -7.67 3.06 -21.48
C GLU A 26 -7.71 1.62 -22.00
N HIS A 27 -7.15 0.68 -21.24
CA HIS A 27 -6.97 -0.71 -21.68
C HIS A 27 -7.33 -1.71 -20.56
N PRO A 28 -8.58 -1.73 -20.04
CA PRO A 28 -8.93 -2.60 -18.91
C PRO A 28 -8.82 -4.09 -19.21
N ALA A 29 -8.89 -4.48 -20.50
CA ALA A 29 -8.73 -5.87 -20.93
C ALA A 29 -7.30 -6.40 -20.81
N ASP A 30 -6.30 -5.53 -20.62
CA ASP A 30 -4.91 -5.93 -20.40
C ASP A 30 -4.69 -6.43 -18.95
N PHE A 31 -5.68 -6.22 -18.08
CA PHE A 31 -5.62 -6.60 -16.68
C PHE A 31 -6.57 -7.76 -16.41
N LEU A 32 -6.02 -8.94 -16.17
CA LEU A 32 -6.78 -10.17 -15.93
C LEU A 32 -6.79 -10.56 -14.44
N SER A 33 -5.90 -9.96 -13.64
CA SER A 33 -5.72 -10.30 -12.23
C SER A 33 -5.16 -9.13 -11.41
N GLU A 34 -5.19 -9.28 -10.08
CA GLU A 34 -4.51 -8.38 -9.16
C GLU A 34 -3.00 -8.29 -9.46
N ASN A 35 -2.39 -9.43 -9.86
CA ASN A 35 -0.96 -9.49 -10.16
C ASN A 35 -0.57 -8.63 -11.36
N ASP A 36 -1.44 -8.50 -12.38
CA ASP A 36 -1.16 -7.66 -13.55
C ASP A 36 -1.10 -6.18 -13.12
N ILE A 37 -2.06 -5.76 -12.30
CA ILE A 37 -2.10 -4.39 -11.76
C ILE A 37 -0.89 -4.15 -10.84
N GLN A 38 -0.58 -5.11 -9.98
CA GLN A 38 0.58 -5.05 -9.08
C GLN A 38 1.88 -4.90 -9.87
N ALA A 39 2.06 -5.67 -10.95
CA ALA A 39 3.26 -5.61 -11.79
C ALA A 39 3.41 -4.24 -12.47
N VAL A 40 2.33 -3.69 -13.01
CA VAL A 40 2.32 -2.37 -13.65
C VAL A 40 2.63 -1.27 -12.64
N LEU A 41 1.94 -1.25 -11.50
CA LEU A 41 2.15 -0.25 -10.45
C LEU A 41 3.55 -0.35 -9.84
N PHE A 42 4.03 -1.56 -9.56
CA PHE A 42 5.37 -1.78 -9.04
C PHE A 42 6.44 -1.26 -10.01
N THR A 43 6.29 -1.57 -11.30
CA THR A 43 7.22 -1.11 -12.33
C THR A 43 7.22 0.42 -12.43
N ALA A 44 6.04 1.04 -12.42
CA ALA A 44 5.91 2.49 -12.43
C ALA A 44 6.58 3.14 -11.21
N LEU A 45 6.31 2.62 -10.01
CA LEU A 45 6.94 3.09 -8.77
C LEU A 45 8.45 2.93 -8.77
N ARG A 46 8.96 1.78 -9.24
CA ARG A 46 10.41 1.52 -9.34
C ARG A 46 11.09 2.51 -10.29
N ASN A 47 10.44 2.83 -11.39
CA ASN A 47 10.96 3.79 -12.38
C ASN A 47 10.94 5.23 -11.82
N GLU A 48 9.83 5.65 -11.24
CA GLU A 48 9.71 6.98 -10.62
C GLU A 48 10.70 7.16 -9.44
N MET A 49 10.85 6.13 -8.63
CA MET A 49 11.68 6.15 -7.42
C MET A 49 13.08 5.54 -7.61
N HIS A 50 13.58 5.41 -8.86
CA HIS A 50 14.87 4.74 -9.07
C HIS A 50 16.03 5.43 -8.33
N GLY A 51 15.99 6.75 -8.18
CA GLY A 51 16.94 7.55 -7.41
C GLY A 51 16.66 7.63 -5.92
N VAL A 52 15.47 7.15 -5.48
CA VAL A 52 15.06 7.17 -4.06
C VAL A 52 15.55 5.89 -3.39
N ARG A 53 16.77 5.90 -2.94
CA ARG A 53 17.43 4.72 -2.34
C ARG A 53 17.63 4.91 -0.84
N MET A 54 17.88 3.83 -0.13
CA MET A 54 18.37 3.87 1.25
C MET A 54 19.64 3.02 1.36
N GLN A 55 20.56 3.50 2.18
CA GLN A 55 21.70 2.69 2.59
C GLN A 55 21.24 1.73 3.69
N TYR A 56 21.44 0.45 3.48
CA TYR A 56 21.10 -0.59 4.42
C TYR A 56 22.39 -1.20 4.98
N GLU A 57 22.52 -1.19 6.31
CA GLU A 57 23.60 -1.86 7.02
C GLU A 57 23.14 -3.25 7.44
N ALA A 58 23.71 -4.28 6.86
CA ALA A 58 23.38 -5.65 7.17
C ALA A 58 23.78 -6.02 8.60
N SER A 59 22.80 -6.34 9.42
CA SER A 59 23.00 -6.84 10.79
C SER A 59 22.53 -8.29 10.96
N HIS A 60 21.79 -8.81 9.99
CA HIS A 60 21.28 -10.17 9.99
C HIS A 60 22.15 -11.06 9.08
N GLU A 61 22.45 -12.27 9.51
CA GLU A 61 23.34 -13.22 8.80
C GLU A 61 22.95 -13.43 7.35
N LYS A 62 21.64 -13.54 7.06
CA LYS A 62 21.14 -13.75 5.69
C LYS A 62 21.42 -12.55 4.78
N ASP A 63 21.52 -11.36 5.34
CA ASP A 63 21.75 -10.14 4.57
C ASP A 63 23.24 -9.87 4.36
N LEU A 64 24.10 -10.37 5.24
CA LEU A 64 25.56 -10.23 5.16
C LEU A 64 26.14 -10.82 3.87
N ARG A 65 25.46 -11.76 3.20
CA ARG A 65 25.83 -12.28 1.88
C ARG A 65 25.86 -11.22 0.79
N PHE A 66 25.18 -10.09 0.97
CA PHE A 66 25.19 -8.94 0.05
C PHE A 66 26.23 -7.89 0.42
N GLY A 67 27.00 -8.11 1.49
CA GLY A 67 27.99 -7.17 2.06
C GLY A 67 27.53 -6.57 3.37
N LYS A 68 28.43 -5.82 4.01
CA LYS A 68 28.13 -5.17 5.31
C LYS A 68 27.20 -3.96 5.17
N ALA A 69 27.30 -3.26 4.04
CA ALA A 69 26.42 -2.15 3.71
C ALA A 69 26.19 -2.13 2.21
N PHE A 70 24.98 -1.86 1.79
CA PHE A 70 24.60 -1.78 0.37
C PHE A 70 23.39 -0.88 0.16
N ASP A 71 23.30 -0.30 -1.02
CA ASP A 71 22.16 0.52 -1.41
C ASP A 71 21.02 -0.35 -1.93
N ILE A 72 19.80 -0.09 -1.43
CA ILE A 72 18.59 -0.74 -1.91
C ILE A 72 17.60 0.27 -2.44
N ASN A 73 16.80 -0.17 -3.43
CA ASN A 73 15.60 0.56 -3.79
C ASN A 73 14.57 0.39 -2.66
N ARG A 74 13.86 1.46 -2.34
CA ARG A 74 12.89 1.46 -1.23
C ARG A 74 11.57 0.79 -1.60
N VAL A 75 11.30 0.55 -2.89
CA VAL A 75 10.07 -0.09 -3.36
C VAL A 75 10.24 -1.60 -3.40
N MET A 76 9.39 -2.32 -2.67
CA MET A 76 9.39 -3.79 -2.55
C MET A 76 7.99 -4.34 -2.80
N THR A 77 7.91 -5.59 -3.28
CA THR A 77 6.64 -6.34 -3.43
C THR A 77 6.58 -7.50 -2.46
N GLU A 78 5.36 -7.96 -2.18
CA GLU A 78 5.11 -9.11 -1.29
C GLU A 78 5.86 -8.98 0.04
N TYR A 79 5.93 -7.75 0.53
CA TYR A 79 6.75 -7.44 1.69
C TYR A 79 6.02 -7.80 2.98
N ARG A 80 6.66 -8.64 3.80
CA ARG A 80 6.09 -9.04 5.08
C ARG A 80 6.29 -7.95 6.14
N ILE A 81 5.20 -7.32 6.53
CA ILE A 81 5.17 -6.39 7.65
C ILE A 81 4.99 -7.19 8.94
N ALA A 82 5.92 -7.05 9.88
CA ALA A 82 5.86 -7.76 11.15
C ALA A 82 4.51 -7.52 11.87
N ALA A 83 3.93 -8.59 12.43
CA ALA A 83 2.66 -8.62 13.16
C ALA A 83 1.40 -8.27 12.33
N VAL A 84 1.51 -7.93 11.05
CA VAL A 84 0.37 -7.49 10.22
C VAL A 84 0.12 -8.40 9.03
N GLY A 85 1.17 -8.97 8.44
CA GLY A 85 1.10 -9.84 7.27
C GLY A 85 1.83 -9.26 6.05
N SER A 86 1.66 -9.90 4.90
CA SER A 86 2.24 -9.42 3.65
C SER A 86 1.45 -8.24 3.08
N CYS A 87 2.16 -7.35 2.41
CA CYS A 87 1.60 -6.22 1.67
C CYS A 87 2.05 -6.31 0.21
N ASP A 88 1.15 -6.02 -0.74
CA ASP A 88 1.43 -6.20 -2.16
C ASP A 88 2.61 -5.33 -2.62
N ILE A 89 2.61 -4.06 -2.24
CA ILE A 89 3.71 -3.14 -2.50
C ILE A 89 3.98 -2.31 -1.25
N VAL A 90 5.25 -2.09 -0.93
CA VAL A 90 5.66 -1.16 0.11
C VAL A 90 6.73 -0.20 -0.37
N VAL A 91 6.78 0.97 0.26
CA VAL A 91 7.93 1.88 0.21
C VAL A 91 8.54 1.93 1.60
N LEU A 92 9.79 1.51 1.72
CA LEU A 92 10.51 1.53 2.98
C LEU A 92 10.78 2.96 3.47
N CYS A 93 10.94 3.15 4.76
CA CYS A 93 11.44 4.40 5.32
C CYS A 93 12.85 4.71 4.78
N SER A 94 13.25 5.98 4.77
CA SER A 94 14.60 6.40 4.39
C SER A 94 15.65 5.95 5.40
N GLU A 95 15.24 5.76 6.64
CA GLU A 95 16.10 5.36 7.75
C GLU A 95 15.90 3.88 8.06
N GLN A 96 16.99 3.21 8.32
CA GLN A 96 16.98 1.82 8.77
C GLN A 96 16.34 1.73 10.15
N GLY A 97 15.48 0.73 10.34
CA GLY A 97 14.88 0.44 11.64
C GLY A 97 15.90 -0.07 12.68
N PRO A 98 15.46 -0.24 13.93
CA PRO A 98 16.33 -0.73 14.98
C PRO A 98 16.92 -2.10 14.65
N LYS A 99 18.20 -2.27 14.97
CA LYS A 99 18.90 -3.57 14.84
C LYS A 99 18.40 -4.56 15.90
N PRO A 100 18.31 -5.85 15.60
CA PRO A 100 18.80 -6.56 14.41
C PRO A 100 17.69 -6.88 13.38
N ALA A 101 16.93 -5.93 12.90
CA ALA A 101 15.93 -6.21 11.89
C ALA A 101 16.57 -6.61 10.56
N ALA A 102 16.23 -7.78 10.06
CA ALA A 102 16.55 -8.18 8.69
C ALA A 102 15.92 -7.22 7.67
N LEU A 103 16.39 -7.24 6.44
CA LEU A 103 15.81 -6.42 5.36
C LEU A 103 14.28 -6.53 5.30
N TRP A 104 13.74 -7.74 5.49
CA TRP A 104 12.30 -8.01 5.53
C TRP A 104 11.56 -7.48 6.77
N GLY A 105 12.25 -6.93 7.73
CA GLY A 105 11.68 -6.33 8.94
C GLY A 105 11.86 -4.81 9.00
N GLN A 106 12.33 -4.18 7.91
CA GLN A 106 12.51 -2.74 7.88
C GLN A 106 11.16 -2.01 7.91
N PRO A 107 11.09 -0.85 8.56
CA PRO A 107 9.86 -0.09 8.66
C PRO A 107 9.41 0.44 7.29
N CYS A 108 8.09 0.37 7.05
CA CYS A 108 7.49 0.89 5.83
C CYS A 108 6.97 2.32 6.04
N ARG A 109 7.15 3.17 5.05
CA ARG A 109 6.57 4.51 4.96
C ARG A 109 5.20 4.47 4.28
N ILE A 110 5.06 3.58 3.29
CA ILE A 110 3.82 3.36 2.54
C ILE A 110 3.58 1.86 2.45
N GLY A 111 2.31 1.46 2.56
CA GLY A 111 1.83 0.13 2.22
C GLY A 111 0.67 0.24 1.25
N ILE A 112 0.71 -0.51 0.16
CA ILE A 112 -0.33 -0.53 -0.88
C ILE A 112 -0.87 -1.95 -0.97
N GLU A 113 -2.18 -2.07 -0.90
CA GLU A 113 -2.95 -3.28 -1.18
C GLU A 113 -3.76 -3.08 -2.44
N ILE A 114 -3.77 -4.08 -3.31
CA ILE A 114 -4.44 -4.03 -4.59
C ILE A 114 -5.56 -5.07 -4.58
N LYS A 115 -6.72 -4.67 -5.04
CA LYS A 115 -7.85 -5.54 -5.28
C LYS A 115 -8.39 -5.33 -6.69
N PHE A 116 -8.63 -6.41 -7.38
CA PHE A 116 -9.23 -6.40 -8.69
C PHE A 116 -10.58 -7.11 -8.66
N TRP A 117 -11.62 -6.33 -8.79
CA TRP A 117 -12.98 -6.85 -8.72
C TRP A 117 -13.51 -7.21 -10.10
N GLN A 118 -13.53 -8.52 -10.37
CA GLN A 118 -13.94 -9.09 -11.66
C GLN A 118 -15.42 -9.43 -11.75
N ALA A 119 -16.20 -9.32 -10.64
CA ALA A 119 -17.59 -9.24 -10.88
C ALA A 119 -18.63 -10.19 -10.43
N LEU A 120 -18.44 -11.30 -9.97
CA LEU A 120 -19.58 -12.20 -9.73
C LEU A 120 -20.09 -12.20 -8.27
N GLU A 121 -19.42 -11.52 -7.37
CA GLU A 121 -19.69 -11.58 -5.92
C GLU A 121 -20.37 -10.29 -5.43
N ARG A 122 -21.64 -10.41 -5.00
CA ARG A 122 -22.44 -9.26 -4.51
C ARG A 122 -21.96 -8.68 -3.18
N HIS A 123 -21.13 -9.41 -2.42
CA HIS A 123 -20.67 -9.04 -1.07
C HIS A 123 -19.16 -8.93 -0.93
N TYR A 124 -18.49 -8.62 -2.02
CA TYR A 124 -17.03 -8.61 -2.13
C TYR A 124 -16.31 -7.82 -1.01
N TRP A 125 -16.91 -6.71 -0.57
CA TRP A 125 -16.30 -5.85 0.45
C TRP A 125 -15.99 -6.59 1.76
N ASN A 126 -16.94 -7.37 2.25
CA ASN A 126 -16.88 -8.05 3.54
C ASN A 126 -16.39 -9.52 3.46
N GLU A 127 -16.07 -10.00 2.27
CA GLU A 127 -15.55 -11.35 2.10
C GLU A 127 -14.20 -11.56 2.82
N PRO A 128 -13.84 -12.79 3.21
CA PRO A 128 -12.58 -13.08 3.92
C PRO A 128 -11.32 -12.64 3.16
N ARG A 129 -11.43 -12.45 1.84
CA ARG A 129 -10.37 -11.92 0.97
C ARG A 129 -10.70 -10.53 0.42
N GLY A 130 -11.77 -9.92 0.90
CA GLY A 130 -12.26 -8.63 0.41
C GLY A 130 -11.45 -7.45 0.94
N PRO A 131 -11.72 -6.26 0.38
CA PRO A 131 -10.97 -5.03 0.66
C PRO A 131 -10.97 -4.62 2.13
N ARG A 132 -12.04 -4.89 2.87
CA ARG A 132 -12.15 -4.55 4.29
C ARG A 132 -11.00 -5.12 5.11
N LYS A 133 -10.62 -6.38 4.85
CA LYS A 133 -9.49 -7.02 5.55
C LYS A 133 -8.18 -6.28 5.34
N ASP A 134 -7.97 -5.77 4.13
CA ASP A 134 -6.75 -5.03 3.81
C ASP A 134 -6.76 -3.63 4.43
N VAL A 135 -7.92 -2.97 4.47
CA VAL A 135 -8.10 -1.73 5.23
C VAL A 135 -7.77 -1.96 6.71
N ASP A 136 -8.34 -2.98 7.34
CA ASP A 136 -8.10 -3.30 8.75
C ASP A 136 -6.64 -3.66 9.01
N LYS A 137 -5.98 -4.35 8.07
CA LYS A 137 -4.55 -4.68 8.12
C LYS A 137 -3.68 -3.42 8.12
N LEU A 138 -3.90 -2.53 7.16
CA LEU A 138 -3.13 -1.29 7.05
C LEU A 138 -3.41 -0.33 8.21
N GLN A 139 -4.65 -0.28 8.71
CA GLN A 139 -4.98 0.51 9.90
C GLN A 139 -4.27 0.02 11.15
N ARG A 140 -4.20 -1.31 11.36
CA ARG A 140 -3.42 -1.88 12.48
C ARG A 140 -1.95 -1.47 12.39
N TYR A 141 -1.34 -1.55 11.21
CA TYR A 141 0.05 -1.12 11.06
C TYR A 141 0.21 0.39 11.28
N TRP A 142 -0.69 1.20 10.75
CA TRP A 142 -0.71 2.65 10.99
C TRP A 142 -0.80 2.97 12.49
N MET A 143 -1.68 2.31 13.23
CA MET A 143 -1.82 2.54 14.68
C MET A 143 -0.54 2.16 15.44
N MET A 144 0.08 1.04 15.09
CA MET A 144 1.37 0.64 15.67
C MET A 144 2.47 1.67 15.41
N ARG A 145 2.53 2.20 14.18
CA ARG A 145 3.51 3.22 13.79
C ARG A 145 3.25 4.56 14.46
N ASN A 146 2.01 4.96 14.58
CA ASN A 146 1.62 6.21 15.20
C ASN A 146 1.96 6.25 16.71
N GLN A 147 1.94 5.09 17.39
CA GLN A 147 2.41 4.98 18.78
C GLN A 147 3.91 5.29 18.94
N THR A 148 4.70 5.20 17.89
CA THR A 148 6.12 5.50 17.86
C THR A 148 6.43 6.84 17.17
N GLU A 149 5.42 7.70 17.00
CA GLU A 149 5.51 8.99 16.29
C GLU A 149 6.05 8.88 14.85
N GLN A 150 5.86 7.72 14.23
CA GLN A 150 6.32 7.44 12.89
C GLN A 150 5.14 7.44 11.91
N SER A 151 5.18 8.33 10.94
CA SER A 151 4.13 8.43 9.94
C SER A 151 4.08 7.20 9.02
N PHE A 152 2.88 6.77 8.68
CA PHE A 152 2.63 5.70 7.72
C PHE A 152 1.40 6.04 6.86
N THR A 153 1.50 5.77 5.57
CA THR A 153 0.40 5.89 4.62
C THR A 153 0.01 4.51 4.11
N GLY A 154 -1.21 4.09 4.42
CA GLY A 154 -1.83 2.91 3.82
C GLY A 154 -2.70 3.31 2.63
N ILE A 155 -2.66 2.53 1.57
CA ILE A 155 -3.48 2.73 0.37
C ILE A 155 -4.10 1.39 -0.01
N VAL A 156 -5.43 1.33 -0.06
CA VAL A 156 -6.14 0.20 -0.65
C VAL A 156 -6.69 0.64 -1.99
N MET A 157 -6.22 0.02 -3.07
CA MET A 157 -6.62 0.34 -4.44
C MET A 157 -7.57 -0.72 -4.97
N LEU A 158 -8.79 -0.33 -5.23
CA LEU A 158 -9.86 -1.18 -5.71
C LEU A 158 -10.11 -0.92 -7.20
N PHE A 159 -9.62 -1.80 -8.04
CA PHE A 159 -9.85 -1.74 -9.48
C PHE A 159 -11.12 -2.50 -9.83
N ARG A 160 -12.08 -1.81 -10.42
CA ARG A 160 -13.36 -2.38 -10.80
C ARG A 160 -13.39 -2.69 -12.30
N HIS A 161 -13.52 -3.97 -12.63
CA HIS A 161 -13.75 -4.39 -14.01
C HIS A 161 -15.08 -3.83 -14.54
N PRO A 162 -15.17 -3.44 -15.84
CA PRO A 162 -16.42 -2.89 -16.41
C PRO A 162 -17.65 -3.79 -16.25
N CYS A 163 -17.46 -5.10 -16.22
CA CYS A 163 -18.53 -6.08 -16.04
C CYS A 163 -18.84 -6.41 -14.57
N ALA A 164 -18.19 -5.73 -13.60
CA ALA A 164 -18.41 -5.99 -12.20
C ALA A 164 -19.78 -5.52 -11.69
N PHE A 165 -20.43 -6.31 -10.82
CA PHE A 165 -21.67 -5.90 -10.19
C PHE A 165 -21.48 -4.62 -9.35
N PRO A 166 -22.54 -3.80 -9.17
CA PRO A 166 -22.52 -2.68 -8.24
C PRO A 166 -22.22 -3.15 -6.81
N CYS A 167 -21.47 -2.34 -6.08
CA CYS A 167 -21.17 -2.55 -4.67
C CYS A 167 -21.41 -1.24 -3.94
N GLN A 168 -22.34 -1.24 -3.01
CA GLN A 168 -22.78 -0.04 -2.32
C GLN A 168 -21.60 0.71 -1.68
N GLU A 169 -20.69 0.01 -1.03
CA GLU A 169 -19.54 0.63 -0.35
C GLU A 169 -18.59 1.30 -1.36
N MET A 170 -18.41 0.73 -2.55
CA MET A 170 -17.60 1.33 -3.61
C MET A 170 -18.33 2.50 -4.27
N ASP A 171 -19.63 2.38 -4.48
CA ASP A 171 -20.46 3.43 -5.07
C ASP A 171 -20.54 4.65 -4.13
N GLU A 172 -20.59 4.42 -2.80
CA GLU A 172 -20.50 5.48 -1.80
C GLU A 172 -19.14 6.22 -1.86
N ILE A 173 -18.03 5.52 -2.12
CA ILE A 173 -16.71 6.14 -2.31
C ILE A 173 -16.70 6.93 -3.63
N ALA A 174 -17.22 6.35 -4.69
CA ALA A 174 -17.26 6.97 -6.02
C ALA A 174 -18.19 8.20 -6.08
N SER A 175 -19.06 8.40 -5.09
CA SER A 175 -19.90 9.60 -4.97
C SER A 175 -19.19 10.78 -4.30
N THR A 176 -17.98 10.57 -3.75
CA THR A 176 -17.22 11.65 -3.11
C THR A 176 -16.39 12.41 -4.15
N ASP A 177 -16.75 13.67 -4.39
CA ASP A 177 -16.05 14.56 -5.32
C ASP A 177 -14.79 15.12 -4.62
N GLN A 178 -13.70 14.39 -4.66
CA GLN A 178 -12.44 14.82 -4.03
C GLN A 178 -11.26 14.63 -4.99
N GLU A 179 -10.46 15.70 -5.14
CA GLU A 179 -9.15 15.58 -5.79
C GLU A 179 -8.29 14.54 -5.09
N ALA A 180 -7.63 13.67 -5.86
CA ALA A 180 -6.80 12.60 -5.34
C ALA A 180 -5.62 13.15 -4.52
N ALA A 181 -5.83 13.30 -3.21
CA ALA A 181 -4.77 13.62 -2.28
C ALA A 181 -4.33 12.34 -1.56
N TYR A 182 -3.03 12.21 -1.39
CA TYR A 182 -2.45 11.11 -0.63
C TYR A 182 -2.16 11.61 0.78
N PRO A 183 -2.79 11.03 1.81
CA PRO A 183 -2.57 11.48 3.18
C PRO A 183 -1.11 11.21 3.59
N GLU A 184 -0.52 12.13 4.34
CA GLU A 184 0.80 11.90 4.93
C GLU A 184 0.76 10.81 6.00
N ASN A 185 -0.37 10.67 6.66
CA ASN A 185 -0.57 9.72 7.76
C ASN A 185 -2.01 9.21 7.75
N GLY A 186 -2.19 7.88 7.83
CA GLY A 186 -3.49 7.25 7.81
C GLY A 186 -3.66 6.24 6.68
N VAL A 187 -4.89 5.83 6.44
CA VAL A 187 -5.24 4.86 5.38
C VAL A 187 -6.28 5.48 4.44
N ALA A 188 -5.99 5.45 3.15
CA ALA A 188 -6.89 5.87 2.09
C ALA A 188 -7.40 4.67 1.29
N ILE A 189 -8.64 4.75 0.83
CA ILE A 189 -9.27 3.78 -0.05
C ILE A 189 -9.51 4.47 -1.39
N HIS A 190 -9.00 3.90 -2.45
CA HIS A 190 -9.15 4.37 -3.82
C HIS A 190 -10.04 3.41 -4.59
N VAL A 191 -11.03 3.91 -5.29
CA VAL A 191 -11.85 3.16 -6.23
C VAL A 191 -11.53 3.63 -7.63
N ILE A 192 -11.16 2.71 -8.49
CA ILE A 192 -10.74 2.96 -9.88
C ILE A 192 -11.64 2.17 -10.81
N SER A 193 -12.27 2.85 -11.75
CA SER A 193 -13.03 2.25 -12.85
C SER A 193 -12.72 2.95 -14.17
N GLN A 194 -13.34 2.52 -15.26
CA GLN A 194 -13.25 3.25 -16.53
C GLN A 194 -13.81 4.67 -16.45
N GLU A 195 -14.85 4.88 -15.61
CA GLU A 195 -15.51 6.19 -15.48
C GLU A 195 -14.68 7.18 -14.66
N GLY A 196 -13.87 6.70 -13.70
CA GLY A 196 -13.14 7.61 -12.84
C GLY A 196 -12.21 6.98 -11.83
N HIS A 197 -11.64 7.85 -11.02
CA HIS A 197 -10.80 7.52 -9.89
C HIS A 197 -11.23 8.38 -8.70
N TRP A 198 -11.73 7.73 -7.66
CA TRP A 198 -12.24 8.36 -6.44
C TRP A 198 -11.47 7.82 -5.23
N TRP A 199 -11.49 8.57 -4.15
CA TRP A 199 -10.87 8.13 -2.92
C TRP A 199 -11.54 8.73 -1.68
N LYS A 200 -11.37 8.06 -0.56
CA LYS A 200 -11.71 8.60 0.77
C LYS A 200 -10.73 8.09 1.83
N MET A 201 -10.63 8.81 2.95
CA MET A 201 -9.97 8.28 4.14
C MET A 201 -10.78 7.11 4.69
N ALA A 202 -10.10 6.03 5.04
CA ALA A 202 -10.73 4.95 5.76
C ALA A 202 -11.18 5.47 7.14
N PRO A 203 -12.43 5.24 7.56
CA PRO A 203 -12.86 5.60 8.89
C PRO A 203 -11.97 4.90 9.91
N VAL A 204 -11.54 5.62 10.93
CA VAL A 204 -10.79 5.01 12.04
C VAL A 204 -11.74 4.04 12.72
N SER A 205 -11.57 2.74 12.44
CA SER A 205 -12.31 1.73 13.19
C SER A 205 -11.90 1.86 14.67
N LYS A 206 -12.86 1.94 15.57
CA LYS A 206 -12.62 1.69 16.98
C LYS A 206 -12.26 0.20 17.05
N LEU A 207 -10.98 -0.12 16.92
CA LEU A 207 -10.46 -1.44 17.20
C LEU A 207 -10.64 -1.64 18.71
N THR A 208 -11.77 -2.20 19.09
CA THR A 208 -11.98 -2.74 20.42
C THR A 208 -10.92 -3.82 20.60
N ASP A 209 -10.03 -3.56 21.55
CA ASP A 209 -9.09 -4.52 22.16
C ASP A 209 -8.35 -5.47 21.22
N VAL A 210 -7.23 -4.98 20.70
CA VAL A 210 -6.15 -5.89 20.31
C VAL A 210 -5.52 -6.39 21.61
N THR A 211 -6.08 -7.45 22.19
CA THR A 211 -5.35 -8.26 23.18
C THR A 211 -4.02 -8.64 22.54
N ALA A 212 -2.93 -8.25 23.18
CA ALA A 212 -1.59 -8.61 22.76
C ALA A 212 -1.54 -10.14 22.51
N PRO A 213 -0.91 -10.61 21.43
CA PRO A 213 -0.72 -12.04 21.23
C PRO A 213 0.04 -12.57 22.44
N ASN A 214 -0.52 -13.60 23.09
CA ASN A 214 0.19 -14.37 24.10
C ASN A 214 1.53 -14.80 23.52
N THR A 215 2.60 -14.32 24.11
CA THR A 215 3.95 -14.82 23.89
C THR A 215 4.09 -16.11 24.69
N ASP A 216 3.73 -17.23 24.09
CA ASP A 216 4.21 -18.56 24.48
C ASP A 216 5.24 -19.05 23.47
#